data_32e40a2393179806e35e17e2db390b04
#
_entry.id   32e40a2393179806e35e17e2db390b04
#
_cell.length_a   1.000
_cell.length_b   1.000
_cell.length_c   1.000
_cell.angle_alpha   90.00
_cell.angle_beta   90.00
_cell.angle_gamma   90.00
#
_symmetry.space_group_name_H-M   'P 1'
#
loop_
_entity.id
_entity.type
_entity.pdbx_description
1 polymer ?
#
loop_
_entity_poly.entity_id
_entity_poly.type
_entity_poly.pdbx_seq_one_letter_code
_entity_poly.pdbx_strand_id
1 'polypeptide(L)'
;MPLLHLVQEDRGFITQEDMAWVAEKVGVTPIQVLEVVTFYPMFRQQAIGRRHVKVCRTLSCALRGSYALMESLEKSLNCPRGETSADGNFTLEFVECIADCGCGPVVQVDHALHENIAPEKAAEFSAQIKNSLQDSNYGKNQPQPGTPEWNG
;
A
#
# COMPACT_ATOMS: atom_id res chain seq x y z
N MET A 1 17.04 3.74 7.82
CA MET A 1 15.95 4.05 6.86
C MET A 1 16.38 3.83 5.39
N PRO A 2 17.37 4.54 4.80
CA PRO A 2 17.67 4.40 3.37
C PRO A 2 17.97 2.97 2.90
N LEU A 3 18.76 2.21 3.66
CA LEU A 3 19.07 0.81 3.32
C LEU A 3 17.82 -0.09 3.31
N LEU A 4 16.87 0.13 4.19
CA LEU A 4 15.60 -0.63 4.21
C LEU A 4 14.75 -0.35 2.97
N HIS A 5 14.75 0.89 2.47
CA HIS A 5 14.09 1.20 1.20
C HIS A 5 14.75 0.48 0.03
N LEU A 6 16.08 0.51 -0.08
CA LEU A 6 16.80 -0.20 -1.13
C LEU A 6 16.54 -1.71 -1.10
N VAL A 7 16.56 -2.32 0.07
CA VAL A 7 16.24 -3.75 0.23
C VAL A 7 14.81 -4.04 -0.20
N GLN A 8 13.85 -3.20 0.21
CA GLN A 8 12.45 -3.40 -0.18
C GLN A 8 12.20 -3.15 -1.67
N GLU A 9 12.90 -2.21 -2.29
CA GLU A 9 12.85 -1.96 -3.74
C GLU A 9 13.39 -3.15 -4.54
N ASP A 10 14.47 -3.78 -4.06
CA ASP A 10 15.08 -4.94 -4.71
C ASP A 10 14.24 -6.22 -4.56
N ARG A 11 13.74 -6.49 -3.35
CA ARG A 11 13.10 -7.76 -3.01
C ARG A 11 11.57 -7.69 -2.89
N GLY A 12 11.01 -6.49 -2.81
CA GLY A 12 9.57 -6.25 -2.61
C GLY A 12 9.13 -6.25 -1.13
N PHE A 13 9.88 -6.88 -0.24
CA PHE A 13 9.63 -6.93 1.21
C PHE A 13 10.94 -7.18 1.97
N ILE A 14 10.92 -7.06 3.30
CA ILE A 14 12.09 -7.15 4.17
C ILE A 14 11.99 -8.42 5.02
N THR A 15 12.96 -9.31 4.86
CA THR A 15 13.07 -10.56 5.64
C THR A 15 13.84 -10.34 6.95
N GLN A 16 13.83 -11.34 7.83
CA GLN A 16 14.66 -11.31 9.04
C GLN A 16 16.17 -11.30 8.71
N GLU A 17 16.57 -11.98 7.64
CA GLU A 17 17.95 -11.98 7.15
C GLU A 17 18.36 -10.60 6.66
N ASP A 18 17.47 -9.90 5.94
CA ASP A 18 17.70 -8.54 5.50
C ASP A 18 17.83 -7.57 6.68
N MET A 19 17.00 -7.75 7.72
CA MET A 19 17.11 -6.94 8.94
C MET A 19 18.45 -7.16 9.66
N ALA A 20 18.93 -8.41 9.72
CA ALA A 20 20.24 -8.73 10.31
C ALA A 20 21.38 -8.12 9.49
N TRP A 21 21.30 -8.19 8.15
CA TRP A 21 22.27 -7.59 7.25
C TRP A 21 22.30 -6.05 7.40
N VAL A 22 21.15 -5.40 7.43
CA VAL A 22 21.05 -3.94 7.63
C VAL A 22 21.63 -3.55 9.01
N ALA A 23 21.33 -4.33 10.05
CA ALA A 23 21.83 -4.10 11.40
C ALA A 23 23.36 -4.10 11.45
N GLU A 24 23.99 -5.09 10.81
CA GLU A 24 25.46 -5.17 10.68
C GLU A 24 26.04 -3.96 9.96
N LYS A 25 25.44 -3.54 8.82
CA LYS A 25 25.93 -2.42 8.02
C LYS A 25 25.82 -1.06 8.73
N VAL A 26 24.80 -0.91 9.57
CA VAL A 26 24.53 0.37 10.29
C VAL A 26 25.19 0.37 11.68
N GLY A 27 25.61 -0.78 12.20
CA GLY A 27 26.20 -0.91 13.53
C GLY A 27 25.18 -0.84 14.66
N VAL A 28 23.97 -1.41 14.43
CA VAL A 28 22.88 -1.52 15.42
C VAL A 28 22.50 -2.96 15.63
N THR A 29 21.60 -3.24 16.56
CA THR A 29 21.08 -4.59 16.78
C THR A 29 19.93 -4.92 15.82
N PRO A 30 19.72 -6.19 15.45
CA PRO A 30 18.58 -6.60 14.60
C PRO A 30 17.23 -6.20 15.18
N ILE A 31 17.07 -6.17 16.50
CA ILE A 31 15.83 -5.74 17.16
C ILE A 31 15.53 -4.25 16.90
N GLN A 32 16.55 -3.40 16.89
CA GLN A 32 16.38 -1.97 16.58
C GLN A 32 15.97 -1.76 15.11
N VAL A 33 16.43 -2.61 14.20
CA VAL A 33 15.96 -2.59 12.80
C VAL A 33 14.51 -3.07 12.72
N LEU A 34 14.14 -4.13 13.45
CA LEU A 34 12.77 -4.63 13.53
C LEU A 34 11.81 -3.57 14.08
N GLU A 35 12.21 -2.81 15.11
CA GLU A 35 11.42 -1.70 15.64
C GLU A 35 11.08 -0.67 14.55
N VAL A 36 12.05 -0.32 13.71
CA VAL A 36 11.83 0.59 12.58
C VAL A 36 10.89 -0.02 11.54
N VAL A 37 11.11 -1.28 11.17
CA VAL A 37 10.31 -1.96 10.14
C VAL A 37 8.85 -2.13 10.59
N THR A 38 8.60 -2.39 11.87
CA THR A 38 7.24 -2.54 12.40
C THR A 38 6.55 -1.21 12.71
N PHE A 39 7.32 -0.18 13.01
CA PHE A 39 6.76 1.16 13.31
C PHE A 39 6.31 1.90 12.05
N TYR A 40 7.03 1.79 10.96
CA TYR A 40 6.74 2.51 9.72
C TYR A 40 5.93 1.66 8.73
N PRO A 41 4.65 2.02 8.46
CA PRO A 41 3.73 1.22 7.65
C PRO A 41 4.15 1.02 6.18
N MET A 42 5.14 1.79 5.71
CA MET A 42 5.67 1.65 4.35
C MET A 42 6.54 0.41 4.19
N PHE A 43 7.09 -0.12 5.28
CA PHE A 43 7.88 -1.34 5.24
C PHE A 43 7.00 -2.58 5.34
N ARG A 44 7.33 -3.59 4.56
CA ARG A 44 6.59 -4.83 4.44
C ARG A 44 7.46 -6.01 4.84
N GLN A 45 6.91 -6.91 5.62
CA GLN A 45 7.58 -8.15 6.03
C GLN A 45 7.10 -9.37 5.23
N GLN A 46 6.15 -9.17 4.33
CA GLN A 46 5.58 -10.21 3.47
C GLN A 46 5.42 -9.69 2.04
N ALA A 47 5.45 -10.61 1.10
CA ALA A 47 5.16 -10.30 -0.30
C ALA A 47 3.72 -9.80 -0.45
N ILE A 48 3.54 -8.80 -1.29
CA ILE A 48 2.22 -8.30 -1.68
C ILE A 48 1.89 -8.73 -3.11
N GLY A 49 0.61 -8.64 -3.46
CA GLY A 49 0.14 -8.87 -4.82
C GLY A 49 0.66 -7.81 -5.81
N ARG A 50 0.38 -8.05 -7.08
CA ARG A 50 0.79 -7.14 -8.18
C ARG A 50 0.20 -5.73 -8.04
N ARG A 51 -0.94 -5.60 -7.35
CA ARG A 51 -1.56 -4.32 -6.98
C ARG A 51 -1.82 -4.29 -5.48
N HIS A 52 -1.34 -3.26 -4.85
CA HIS A 52 -1.56 -3.01 -3.43
C HIS A 52 -2.67 -1.97 -3.26
N VAL A 53 -3.85 -2.42 -2.84
CA VAL A 53 -5.06 -1.60 -2.70
C VAL A 53 -5.22 -1.21 -1.23
N LYS A 54 -5.07 0.06 -0.93
CA LYS A 54 -5.12 0.63 0.42
C LYS A 54 -6.34 1.52 0.55
N VAL A 55 -7.24 1.19 1.47
CA VAL A 55 -8.46 1.97 1.73
C VAL A 55 -8.29 2.75 3.03
N CYS A 56 -8.45 4.06 2.95
CA CYS A 56 -8.41 4.92 4.15
C CYS A 56 -9.58 4.61 5.08
N ARG A 57 -9.29 4.37 6.38
CA ARG A 57 -10.32 4.07 7.40
C ARG A 57 -10.54 5.17 8.43
N THR A 58 -9.84 6.31 8.33
CA THR A 58 -9.97 7.39 9.30
C THR A 58 -11.28 8.15 9.15
N LEU A 59 -11.60 8.96 10.15
CA LEU A 59 -12.94 9.49 10.43
C LEU A 59 -13.68 10.02 9.19
N SER A 60 -13.07 10.91 8.40
CA SER A 60 -13.74 11.52 7.23
C SER A 60 -14.11 10.47 6.18
N CYS A 61 -13.22 9.51 5.89
CA CYS A 61 -13.47 8.42 4.96
C CYS A 61 -14.47 7.42 5.54
N ALA A 62 -14.38 7.10 6.84
CA ALA A 62 -15.33 6.23 7.53
C ALA A 62 -16.76 6.77 7.46
N LEU A 63 -16.96 8.06 7.77
CA LEU A 63 -18.26 8.72 7.68
C LEU A 63 -18.83 8.75 6.26
N ARG A 64 -17.95 8.72 5.24
CA ARG A 64 -18.34 8.68 3.82
C ARG A 64 -18.43 7.26 3.25
N GLY A 65 -18.35 6.22 4.08
CA GLY A 65 -18.63 4.84 3.69
C GLY A 65 -17.43 3.99 3.32
N SER A 66 -16.21 4.32 3.75
CA SER A 66 -15.01 3.52 3.41
C SER A 66 -15.07 2.07 3.89
N TYR A 67 -15.79 1.79 4.97
CA TYR A 67 -16.01 0.41 5.45
C TYR A 67 -16.89 -0.40 4.50
N ALA A 68 -18.01 0.18 4.03
CA ALA A 68 -18.88 -0.44 3.04
C ALA A 68 -18.16 -0.61 1.68
N LEU A 69 -17.33 0.36 1.30
CA LEU A 69 -16.46 0.27 0.13
C LEU A 69 -15.50 -0.93 0.26
N MET A 70 -14.83 -1.08 1.42
CA MET A 70 -13.94 -2.20 1.67
C MET A 70 -14.64 -3.55 1.49
N GLU A 71 -15.81 -3.73 2.11
CA GLU A 71 -16.59 -4.98 1.99
C GLU A 71 -16.96 -5.29 0.53
N SER A 72 -17.27 -4.26 -0.25
CA SER A 72 -17.59 -4.39 -1.66
C SER A 72 -16.35 -4.76 -2.49
N LEU A 73 -15.19 -4.20 -2.16
CA LEU A 73 -13.91 -4.53 -2.81
C LEU A 73 -13.44 -5.95 -2.46
N GLU A 74 -13.61 -6.41 -1.20
CA GLU A 74 -13.30 -7.79 -0.80
C GLU A 74 -14.05 -8.80 -1.70
N LYS A 75 -15.33 -8.56 -1.92
CA LYS A 75 -16.17 -9.41 -2.79
C LYS A 75 -15.76 -9.32 -4.26
N SER A 76 -15.57 -8.09 -4.76
CA SER A 76 -15.31 -7.86 -6.19
C SER A 76 -13.91 -8.31 -6.61
N LEU A 77 -12.90 -8.17 -5.75
CA LEU A 77 -11.53 -8.59 -6.01
C LEU A 77 -11.26 -10.03 -5.55
N ASN A 78 -12.21 -10.66 -4.86
CA ASN A 78 -12.03 -11.97 -4.22
C ASN A 78 -10.75 -12.01 -3.35
N CYS A 79 -10.57 -10.97 -2.55
CA CYS A 79 -9.39 -10.74 -1.74
C CYS A 79 -9.83 -10.30 -0.33
N PRO A 80 -9.66 -11.13 0.71
CA PRO A 80 -9.94 -10.72 2.08
C PRO A 80 -9.05 -9.55 2.49
N ARG A 81 -9.58 -8.65 3.32
CA ARG A 81 -8.77 -7.54 3.84
C ARG A 81 -7.62 -8.05 4.71
N GLY A 82 -6.46 -7.43 4.57
CA GLY A 82 -5.23 -7.81 5.25
C GLY A 82 -4.50 -8.98 4.61
N GLU A 83 -4.98 -9.48 3.47
CA GLU A 83 -4.41 -10.63 2.78
C GLU A 83 -4.11 -10.33 1.32
N THR A 84 -3.39 -11.24 0.70
CA THR A 84 -3.17 -11.26 -0.75
C THR A 84 -4.13 -12.26 -1.38
N SER A 85 -4.75 -11.89 -2.50
CA SER A 85 -5.66 -12.75 -3.25
C SER A 85 -4.96 -14.06 -3.69
N ALA A 86 -5.71 -15.15 -3.78
CA ALA A 86 -5.18 -16.47 -4.13
C ALA A 86 -4.46 -16.51 -5.49
N ASP A 87 -4.83 -15.62 -6.41
CA ASP A 87 -4.20 -15.46 -7.73
C ASP A 87 -2.94 -14.57 -7.69
N GLY A 88 -2.57 -14.03 -6.52
CA GLY A 88 -1.41 -13.14 -6.33
C GLY A 88 -1.55 -11.76 -6.97
N ASN A 89 -2.73 -11.37 -7.43
CA ASN A 89 -2.91 -10.12 -8.15
C ASN A 89 -3.15 -8.92 -7.23
N PHE A 90 -3.84 -9.11 -6.10
CA PHE A 90 -4.25 -8.02 -5.24
C PHE A 90 -3.84 -8.27 -3.79
N THR A 91 -3.38 -7.22 -3.11
CA THR A 91 -3.35 -7.16 -1.65
C THR A 91 -4.26 -6.03 -1.22
N LEU A 92 -5.22 -6.31 -0.36
CA LEU A 92 -6.24 -5.36 0.07
C LEU A 92 -6.11 -5.10 1.57
N GLU A 93 -5.89 -3.86 1.97
CA GLU A 93 -5.77 -3.50 3.38
C GLU A 93 -6.43 -2.16 3.71
N PHE A 94 -6.82 -2.03 4.98
CA PHE A 94 -7.09 -0.72 5.55
C PHE A 94 -5.79 -0.02 5.93
N VAL A 95 -5.73 1.27 5.63
CA VAL A 95 -4.65 2.14 6.11
C VAL A 95 -5.21 3.32 6.90
N GLU A 96 -4.35 3.94 7.68
CA GLU A 96 -4.67 5.18 8.34
C GLU A 96 -4.80 6.34 7.33
N CYS A 97 -4.82 7.59 7.80
CA CYS A 97 -5.09 8.75 6.95
C CYS A 97 -4.11 8.87 5.78
N ILE A 98 -4.65 8.96 4.56
CA ILE A 98 -3.90 9.23 3.32
C ILE A 98 -3.78 10.76 3.07
N ALA A 99 -4.28 11.58 4.01
CA ALA A 99 -4.22 13.04 4.02
C ALA A 99 -5.07 13.77 2.95
N ASP A 100 -6.05 13.08 2.35
CA ASP A 100 -7.02 13.68 1.41
C ASP A 100 -8.46 13.61 1.95
N CYS A 101 -8.68 14.23 3.11
CA CYS A 101 -9.94 14.14 3.84
C CYS A 101 -11.12 14.86 3.15
N GLY A 102 -10.86 15.81 2.26
CA GLY A 102 -11.88 16.53 1.50
C GLY A 102 -12.58 15.67 0.45
N CYS A 103 -11.86 14.69 -0.09
CA CYS A 103 -12.25 13.87 -1.23
C CYS A 103 -12.52 12.40 -0.87
N GLY A 104 -12.90 12.12 0.37
CA GLY A 104 -13.18 10.74 0.82
C GLY A 104 -14.47 10.14 0.22
N PRO A 105 -14.62 8.83 0.20
CA PRO A 105 -13.60 7.82 0.53
C PRO A 105 -12.42 7.83 -0.43
N VAL A 106 -11.21 7.65 0.13
CA VAL A 106 -9.96 7.67 -0.63
C VAL A 106 -9.36 6.27 -0.64
N VAL A 107 -8.92 5.85 -1.81
CA VAL A 107 -8.22 4.58 -2.04
C VAL A 107 -6.90 4.87 -2.75
N GLN A 108 -5.83 4.28 -2.27
CA GLN A 108 -4.54 4.29 -2.96
C GLN A 108 -4.28 2.91 -3.56
N VAL A 109 -4.01 2.85 -4.86
CA VAL A 109 -3.61 1.64 -5.56
C VAL A 109 -2.16 1.81 -5.99
N ASP A 110 -1.27 1.04 -5.40
CA ASP A 110 0.19 1.23 -5.48
C ASP A 110 0.58 2.65 -5.08
N HIS A 111 0.86 3.53 -6.05
CA HIS A 111 1.16 4.95 -5.85
C HIS A 111 0.05 5.87 -6.40
N ALA A 112 -0.95 5.32 -7.09
CA ALA A 112 -2.06 6.10 -7.64
C ALA A 112 -3.12 6.38 -6.57
N LEU A 113 -3.49 7.65 -6.41
CA LEU A 113 -4.55 8.08 -5.51
C LEU A 113 -5.88 8.17 -6.26
N HIS A 114 -6.92 7.61 -5.64
CA HIS A 114 -8.29 7.62 -6.17
C HIS A 114 -9.23 8.23 -5.14
N GLU A 115 -9.91 9.28 -5.54
CA GLU A 115 -10.76 10.10 -4.69
C GLU A 115 -12.24 9.83 -4.94
N ASN A 116 -13.07 10.14 -3.94
CA ASN A 116 -14.54 10.07 -4.04
C ASN A 116 -15.06 8.71 -4.53
N ILE A 117 -14.43 7.62 -4.08
CA ILE A 117 -14.86 6.26 -4.42
C ILE A 117 -16.02 5.86 -3.52
N ALA A 118 -17.23 6.22 -3.93
CA ALA A 118 -18.43 5.82 -3.20
C ALA A 118 -18.61 4.29 -3.21
N PRO A 119 -19.19 3.69 -2.16
CA PRO A 119 -19.43 2.23 -2.08
C PRO A 119 -20.18 1.67 -3.29
N GLU A 120 -21.10 2.43 -3.86
CA GLU A 120 -21.91 2.06 -5.03
C GLU A 120 -21.06 1.92 -6.31
N LYS A 121 -19.91 2.61 -6.36
CA LYS A 121 -18.95 2.56 -7.47
C LYS A 121 -17.88 1.48 -7.31
N ALA A 122 -17.93 0.69 -6.25
CA ALA A 122 -16.92 -0.32 -5.95
C ALA A 122 -16.74 -1.35 -7.08
N ALA A 123 -17.83 -1.74 -7.75
CA ALA A 123 -17.78 -2.69 -8.87
C ALA A 123 -17.06 -2.11 -10.09
N GLU A 124 -17.36 -0.86 -10.44
CA GLU A 124 -16.70 -0.13 -11.54
C GLU A 124 -15.22 0.08 -11.23
N PHE A 125 -14.93 0.52 -10.01
CA PHE A 125 -13.57 0.76 -9.54
C PHE A 125 -12.75 -0.54 -9.51
N SER A 126 -13.32 -1.65 -9.05
CA SER A 126 -12.66 -2.96 -9.07
C SER A 126 -12.36 -3.44 -10.50
N ALA A 127 -13.24 -3.18 -11.46
CA ALA A 127 -13.00 -3.48 -12.87
C ALA A 127 -11.84 -2.63 -13.42
N GLN A 128 -11.78 -1.36 -13.07
CA GLN A 128 -10.67 -0.47 -13.42
C GLN A 128 -9.34 -0.99 -12.88
N ILE A 129 -9.29 -1.39 -11.60
CA ILE A 129 -8.08 -1.97 -10.99
C ILE A 129 -7.66 -3.26 -11.69
N LYS A 130 -8.62 -4.16 -12.00
CA LYS A 130 -8.32 -5.40 -12.75
C LYS A 130 -7.74 -5.12 -14.12
N ASN A 131 -8.28 -4.15 -14.85
CA ASN A 131 -7.75 -3.74 -16.15
C ASN A 131 -6.33 -3.18 -16.03
N SER A 132 -6.01 -2.50 -14.94
CA SER A 132 -4.68 -1.96 -14.69
C SER A 132 -3.59 -3.03 -14.50
N LEU A 133 -3.95 -4.30 -14.28
CA LEU A 133 -2.97 -5.40 -14.18
C LEU A 133 -2.14 -5.57 -15.46
N GLN A 134 -2.67 -5.16 -16.61
CA GLN A 134 -1.99 -5.21 -17.90
C GLN A 134 -0.98 -4.06 -18.07
N ASP A 135 -1.12 -2.99 -17.30
CA ASP A 135 -0.22 -1.85 -17.32
C ASP A 135 0.92 -2.02 -16.31
N SER A 136 2.13 -2.31 -16.81
CA SER A 136 3.33 -2.44 -15.97
C SER A 136 3.79 -1.11 -15.36
N ASN A 137 3.32 0.02 -15.88
CA ASN A 137 3.66 1.37 -15.42
C ASN A 137 2.57 2.01 -14.55
N TYR A 138 1.48 1.30 -14.29
CA TYR A 138 0.41 1.82 -13.45
C TYR A 138 0.93 2.30 -12.08
N GLY A 139 0.66 3.53 -11.74
CA GLY A 139 1.09 4.15 -10.49
C GLY A 139 2.56 4.56 -10.39
N LYS A 140 3.44 4.15 -11.32
CA LYS A 140 4.87 4.49 -11.27
C LYS A 140 5.17 5.94 -11.67
N ASN A 141 4.34 6.53 -12.54
CA ASN A 141 4.53 7.87 -13.08
C ASN A 141 3.83 8.97 -12.27
N GLN A 142 3.18 8.65 -11.16
CA GLN A 142 2.64 9.67 -10.28
C GLN A 142 3.74 10.20 -9.37
N PRO A 143 3.86 11.54 -9.22
CA PRO A 143 4.84 12.11 -8.29
C PRO A 143 4.57 11.56 -6.90
N GLN A 144 5.60 10.97 -6.29
CA GLN A 144 5.55 10.52 -4.90
C GLN A 144 5.33 11.77 -4.05
N PRO A 145 4.28 11.83 -3.21
CA PRO A 145 4.14 12.96 -2.30
C PRO A 145 5.38 13.00 -1.39
N GLY A 146 6.21 14.01 -1.58
CA GLY A 146 7.34 14.30 -0.70
C GLY A 146 8.71 13.76 -1.11
N THR A 147 8.92 13.31 -2.33
CA THR A 147 10.29 13.17 -2.85
C THR A 147 10.82 14.57 -3.22
N PRO A 148 11.76 15.17 -2.46
CA PRO A 148 12.44 16.37 -2.93
C PRO A 148 13.18 16.00 -4.22
N GLU A 149 13.00 16.78 -5.28
CA GLU A 149 13.93 16.75 -6.41
C GLU A 149 15.30 17.17 -5.89
N TRP A 150 16.16 16.20 -5.64
CA TRP A 150 17.56 16.46 -5.41
C TRP A 150 18.18 16.77 -6.77
N ASN A 151 18.04 18.01 -7.21
CA ASN A 151 18.87 18.57 -8.25
C ASN A 151 20.25 18.79 -7.64
N GLY A 152 21.15 17.80 -7.77
CA GLY A 152 22.56 17.87 -7.45
C GLY A 152 23.31 18.84 -8.33
#